data_1fa2cf9040d56ce9a36cb87e316c1e72
#
_entry.id   1fa2cf9040d56ce9a36cb87e316c1e72
#
_cell.length_a   1.000
_cell.length_b   1.000
_cell.length_c   1.000
_cell.angle_alpha   90.00
_cell.angle_beta   90.00
_cell.angle_gamma   90.00
#
_symmetry.space_group_name_H-M   'P 1'
#
loop_
_entity.id
_entity.type
_entity.pdbx_description
1 polymer ?
#
loop_
_entity_poly.entity_id
_entity_poly.type
_entity_poly.pdbx_seq_one_letter_code
_entity_poly.pdbx_strand_id
1 'polypeptide(L)'
;MAGILFIISAPSGSGKSTLVSELRQQVSGVDFAVSWTTRAPRGSEEDGREYHFTTREEFQRMIDAGMFLEYAEVFGKDLYGTPRQSLDDALAAGHDLMLDIDVQGAAQVRAKMLEAVSIFVLPPNPKELRTRLRNRSRAEGVMNEGELYRRLSEASREIEKYRDYGYILINDSLPRAVAQLEAIVLAERFYRNGEAIAYRSRRVLEVAAACRQSNSQERLKPVLEAFGINGADGQQQLPFGDDSDDD
;
A
#
# COMPACT_ATOMS: atom_id res chain seq x y z
N MET A 1 -10.64 -23.75 0.22
CA MET A 1 -9.60 -23.26 1.18
C MET A 1 -10.09 -21.91 1.67
N ALA A 2 -9.85 -21.54 2.92
CA ALA A 2 -10.19 -20.19 3.36
C ALA A 2 -9.23 -19.19 2.71
N GLY A 3 -9.76 -18.16 2.04
CA GLY A 3 -8.96 -17.11 1.42
C GLY A 3 -8.18 -16.32 2.47
N ILE A 4 -7.09 -15.70 2.05
CA ILE A 4 -6.22 -14.87 2.88
C ILE A 4 -6.56 -13.41 2.63
N LEU A 5 -6.69 -12.63 3.70
CA LEU A 5 -6.80 -11.18 3.59
C LEU A 5 -5.40 -10.56 3.58
N PHE A 6 -5.05 -9.89 2.47
CA PHE A 6 -3.84 -9.11 2.33
C PHE A 6 -4.16 -7.62 2.41
N ILE A 7 -3.31 -6.87 3.08
CA ILE A 7 -3.34 -5.41 3.14
C ILE A 7 -2.04 -4.91 2.51
N ILE A 8 -2.14 -4.07 1.49
CA ILE A 8 -0.99 -3.39 0.92
C ILE A 8 -1.14 -1.87 1.10
N SER A 9 -0.15 -1.25 1.73
CA SER A 9 -0.11 0.20 1.94
C SER A 9 1.23 0.78 1.51
N ALA A 10 1.24 2.04 1.16
CA ALA A 10 2.43 2.75 0.74
C ALA A 10 2.22 4.26 0.84
N PRO A 11 3.27 5.03 1.04
CA PRO A 11 3.23 6.46 0.83
C PRO A 11 2.85 6.81 -0.61
N SER A 12 2.17 7.94 -0.77
CA SER A 12 1.85 8.44 -2.12
C SER A 12 3.10 8.52 -2.98
N GLY A 13 3.04 8.02 -4.21
CA GLY A 13 4.19 8.01 -5.14
C GLY A 13 5.14 6.81 -5.01
N SER A 14 4.92 5.87 -4.09
CA SER A 14 5.75 4.66 -3.95
C SER A 14 5.55 3.62 -5.05
N GLY A 15 4.52 3.78 -5.92
CA GLY A 15 4.25 2.87 -7.04
C GLY A 15 3.37 1.67 -6.68
N LYS A 16 2.61 1.75 -5.58
CA LYS A 16 1.71 0.69 -5.08
C LYS A 16 0.72 0.21 -6.16
N SER A 17 -0.01 1.13 -6.80
CA SER A 17 -1.04 0.77 -7.79
C SER A 17 -0.46 0.02 -8.99
N THR A 18 0.76 0.37 -9.42
CA THR A 18 1.47 -0.36 -10.49
C THR A 18 1.83 -1.77 -10.04
N LEU A 19 2.34 -1.94 -8.81
CA LEU A 19 2.63 -3.26 -8.25
C LEU A 19 1.39 -4.14 -8.17
N VAL A 20 0.29 -3.59 -7.70
CA VAL A 20 -1.01 -4.28 -7.60
C VAL A 20 -1.52 -4.69 -8.99
N SER A 21 -1.41 -3.80 -9.98
CA SER A 21 -1.81 -4.09 -11.36
C SER A 21 -1.00 -5.22 -11.98
N GLU A 22 0.31 -5.26 -11.77
CA GLU A 22 1.19 -6.33 -12.25
C GLU A 22 0.89 -7.66 -11.54
N LEU A 23 0.67 -7.64 -10.23
CA LEU A 23 0.32 -8.84 -9.48
C LEU A 23 -0.97 -9.49 -10.00
N ARG A 24 -1.98 -8.68 -10.33
CA ARG A 24 -3.26 -9.14 -10.91
C ARG A 24 -3.08 -9.99 -12.15
N GLN A 25 -2.05 -9.73 -12.94
CA GLN A 25 -1.77 -10.45 -14.18
C GLN A 25 -1.00 -11.76 -13.93
N GLN A 26 -0.31 -11.88 -12.80
CA GLN A 26 0.63 -12.97 -12.53
C GLN A 26 0.07 -14.01 -11.55
N VAL A 27 -0.80 -13.61 -10.63
CA VAL A 27 -1.31 -14.49 -9.57
C VAL A 27 -2.83 -14.63 -9.67
N SER A 28 -3.29 -15.85 -9.96
CA SER A 28 -4.72 -16.17 -9.97
C SER A 28 -5.29 -16.40 -8.57
N GLY A 29 -6.62 -16.25 -8.42
CA GLY A 29 -7.30 -16.46 -7.14
C GLY A 29 -7.00 -15.42 -6.08
N VAL A 30 -6.65 -14.18 -6.51
CA VAL A 30 -6.56 -12.99 -5.67
C VAL A 30 -7.56 -11.97 -6.22
N ASP A 31 -8.56 -11.65 -5.43
CA ASP A 31 -9.48 -10.57 -5.72
C ASP A 31 -8.97 -9.25 -5.14
N PHE A 32 -9.40 -8.15 -5.73
CA PHE A 32 -8.97 -6.81 -5.33
C PHE A 32 -10.20 -5.98 -5.02
N ALA A 33 -10.28 -5.49 -3.79
CA ALA A 33 -11.38 -4.63 -3.41
C ALA A 33 -11.32 -3.30 -4.17
N VAL A 34 -12.44 -2.91 -4.78
CA VAL A 34 -12.64 -1.57 -5.33
C VAL A 34 -13.24 -0.72 -4.21
N SER A 35 -12.47 0.25 -3.72
CA SER A 35 -12.91 1.13 -2.62
C SER A 35 -13.86 2.21 -3.12
N TRP A 36 -14.73 2.68 -2.23
CA TRP A 36 -15.54 3.87 -2.40
C TRP A 36 -14.75 5.12 -2.06
N THR A 37 -15.04 6.24 -2.75
CA THR A 37 -14.45 7.52 -2.42
C THR A 37 -15.39 8.68 -2.71
N THR A 38 -15.25 9.75 -1.92
CA THR A 38 -15.96 11.03 -2.14
C THR A 38 -15.19 11.99 -3.04
N ARG A 39 -13.96 11.61 -3.43
CA ARG A 39 -13.14 12.35 -4.36
C ARG A 39 -13.70 12.24 -5.79
N ALA A 40 -13.66 13.34 -6.53
CA ALA A 40 -13.97 13.29 -7.95
C ALA A 40 -12.98 12.42 -8.75
N PRO A 41 -13.43 11.75 -9.83
CA PRO A 41 -12.54 11.01 -10.73
C PRO A 41 -11.40 11.88 -11.28
N ARG A 42 -10.23 11.30 -11.50
CA ARG A 42 -9.06 11.95 -12.09
C ARG A 42 -8.72 11.34 -13.44
N GLY A 43 -8.44 12.19 -14.42
CA GLY A 43 -7.99 11.76 -15.74
C GLY A 43 -8.92 10.70 -16.36
N SER A 44 -8.41 9.49 -16.55
CA SER A 44 -9.12 8.35 -17.14
C SER A 44 -9.68 7.35 -16.13
N GLU A 45 -9.81 7.74 -14.85
CA GLU A 45 -10.43 6.87 -13.83
C GLU A 45 -11.93 6.67 -14.17
N GLU A 46 -12.39 5.42 -14.02
CA GLU A 46 -13.77 5.02 -14.31
C GLU A 46 -14.43 4.45 -13.05
N ASP A 47 -15.73 4.74 -12.88
CA ASP A 47 -16.50 4.20 -11.78
C ASP A 47 -16.54 2.66 -11.83
N GLY A 48 -16.30 2.04 -10.67
CA GLY A 48 -16.24 0.58 -10.53
C GLY A 48 -14.93 -0.08 -10.98
N ARG A 49 -13.98 0.69 -11.55
CA ARG A 49 -12.67 0.17 -11.96
C ARG A 49 -11.57 0.56 -10.97
N GLU A 50 -11.28 1.83 -10.80
CA GLU A 50 -10.32 2.34 -9.83
C GLU A 50 -10.97 2.57 -8.47
N TYR A 51 -12.13 3.19 -8.48
CA TYR A 51 -12.97 3.47 -7.31
C TYR A 51 -14.44 3.43 -7.68
N HIS A 52 -15.30 3.29 -6.66
CA HIS A 52 -16.69 3.71 -6.73
C HIS A 52 -16.79 5.15 -6.26
N PHE A 53 -17.22 6.06 -7.13
CA PHE A 53 -17.32 7.48 -6.82
C PHE A 53 -18.70 7.83 -6.26
N THR A 54 -18.75 8.55 -5.13
CA THR A 54 -20.01 8.87 -4.47
C THR A 54 -19.96 10.26 -3.82
N THR A 55 -21.10 10.73 -3.30
CA THR A 55 -21.17 11.97 -2.53
C THR A 55 -20.78 11.72 -1.06
N ARG A 56 -20.43 12.80 -0.34
CA ARG A 56 -20.11 12.70 1.09
C ARG A 56 -21.33 12.25 1.90
N GLU A 57 -22.53 12.69 1.53
CA GLU A 57 -23.78 12.34 2.17
C GLU A 57 -24.11 10.84 2.01
N GLU A 58 -23.90 10.30 0.80
CA GLU A 58 -24.11 8.87 0.57
C GLU A 58 -23.07 8.03 1.29
N PHE A 59 -21.79 8.45 1.25
CA PHE A 59 -20.72 7.78 1.98
C PHE A 59 -21.01 7.73 3.49
N GLN A 60 -21.55 8.83 4.07
CA GLN A 60 -21.93 8.85 5.47
C GLN A 60 -23.06 7.86 5.77
N ARG A 61 -24.06 7.78 4.89
CA ARG A 61 -25.13 6.76 5.02
C ARG A 61 -24.57 5.34 5.00
N MET A 62 -23.58 5.07 4.17
CA MET A 62 -22.90 3.77 4.11
C MET A 62 -22.13 3.47 5.40
N ILE A 63 -21.48 4.48 6.01
CA ILE A 63 -20.84 4.35 7.33
C ILE A 63 -21.87 3.97 8.39
N ASP A 64 -22.97 4.72 8.46
CA ASP A 64 -24.04 4.52 9.46
C ASP A 64 -24.70 3.14 9.32
N ALA A 65 -24.77 2.63 8.08
CA ALA A 65 -25.26 1.29 7.77
C ALA A 65 -24.23 0.16 8.01
N GLY A 66 -22.98 0.49 8.44
CA GLY A 66 -21.93 -0.50 8.71
C GLY A 66 -21.43 -1.23 7.47
N MET A 67 -21.53 -0.63 6.28
CA MET A 67 -21.19 -1.27 5.00
C MET A 67 -19.70 -1.39 4.76
N PHE A 68 -18.86 -0.66 5.52
CA PHE A 68 -17.42 -0.66 5.33
C PHE A 68 -16.67 -1.62 6.27
N LEU A 69 -15.68 -2.28 5.75
CA LEU A 69 -14.67 -3.00 6.50
C LEU A 69 -13.75 -2.03 7.27
N GLU A 70 -13.34 -0.99 6.57
CA GLU A 70 -12.59 0.17 7.05
C GLU A 70 -12.99 1.42 6.26
N TYR A 71 -12.77 2.59 6.82
CA TYR A 71 -12.84 3.87 6.11
C TYR A 71 -11.92 4.89 6.76
N ALA A 72 -11.42 5.85 5.96
CA ALA A 72 -10.55 6.91 6.44
C ALA A 72 -10.79 8.21 5.67
N GLU A 73 -10.57 9.34 6.34
CA GLU A 73 -10.47 10.65 5.70
C GLU A 73 -9.01 10.91 5.34
N VAL A 74 -8.73 10.96 4.04
CA VAL A 74 -7.38 11.13 3.52
C VAL A 74 -7.14 12.60 3.21
N PHE A 75 -6.02 13.13 3.71
CA PHE A 75 -5.61 14.53 3.57
C PHE A 75 -6.62 15.55 4.14
N GLY A 76 -7.47 15.14 5.10
CA GLY A 76 -8.49 16.00 5.71
C GLY A 76 -9.53 16.51 4.71
N LYS A 77 -9.77 15.78 3.62
CA LYS A 77 -10.63 16.22 2.51
C LYS A 77 -11.58 15.13 2.02
N ASP A 78 -11.05 14.05 1.53
CA ASP A 78 -11.83 13.03 0.84
C ASP A 78 -11.90 11.75 1.67
N LEU A 79 -13.08 11.13 1.69
CA LEU A 79 -13.31 9.85 2.35
C LEU A 79 -13.00 8.71 1.38
N TYR A 80 -12.40 7.66 1.93
CA TYR A 80 -12.15 6.39 1.25
C TYR A 80 -12.62 5.26 2.14
N GLY A 81 -13.17 4.18 1.57
CA GLY A 81 -13.62 3.04 2.36
C GLY A 81 -13.75 1.78 1.53
N THR A 82 -13.36 0.68 2.13
CA THR A 82 -13.45 -0.64 1.51
C THR A 82 -14.76 -1.32 1.91
N PRO A 83 -15.60 -1.72 0.94
CA PRO A 83 -16.86 -2.39 1.27
C PRO A 83 -16.61 -3.76 1.91
N ARG A 84 -17.37 -4.07 2.96
CA ARG A 84 -17.35 -5.39 3.62
C ARG A 84 -17.70 -6.51 2.66
N GLN A 85 -18.63 -6.26 1.73
CA GLN A 85 -19.07 -7.20 0.72
C GLN A 85 -17.92 -7.78 -0.10
N SER A 86 -16.87 -7.00 -0.40
CA SER A 86 -15.70 -7.50 -1.13
C SER A 86 -14.98 -8.65 -0.40
N LEU A 87 -14.95 -8.62 0.94
CA LEU A 87 -14.39 -9.72 1.73
C LEU A 87 -15.31 -10.94 1.70
N ASP A 88 -16.60 -10.73 1.87
CA ASP A 88 -17.58 -11.82 1.89
C ASP A 88 -17.60 -12.54 0.54
N ASP A 89 -17.56 -11.81 -0.58
CA ASP A 89 -17.54 -12.35 -1.93
C ASP A 89 -16.26 -13.15 -2.21
N ALA A 90 -15.07 -12.62 -1.84
CA ALA A 90 -13.81 -13.32 -2.02
C ALA A 90 -13.77 -14.63 -1.21
N LEU A 91 -14.22 -14.58 0.06
CA LEU A 91 -14.27 -15.77 0.89
C LEU A 91 -15.26 -16.82 0.33
N ALA A 92 -16.42 -16.40 -0.18
CA ALA A 92 -17.39 -17.29 -0.82
C ALA A 92 -16.82 -17.94 -2.08
N ALA A 93 -15.99 -17.23 -2.84
CA ALA A 93 -15.31 -17.75 -4.02
C ALA A 93 -14.09 -18.64 -3.67
N GLY A 94 -13.64 -18.65 -2.41
CA GLY A 94 -12.42 -19.33 -1.99
C GLY A 94 -11.14 -18.63 -2.48
N HIS A 95 -11.22 -17.33 -2.77
CA HIS A 95 -10.13 -16.49 -3.22
C HIS A 95 -9.53 -15.70 -2.05
N ASP A 96 -8.28 -15.26 -2.22
CA ASP A 96 -7.69 -14.24 -1.36
C ASP A 96 -8.25 -12.87 -1.72
N LEU A 97 -8.27 -11.96 -0.76
CA LEU A 97 -8.62 -10.56 -0.99
C LEU A 97 -7.43 -9.67 -0.71
N MET A 98 -7.08 -8.77 -1.63
CA MET A 98 -6.07 -7.73 -1.43
C MET A 98 -6.72 -6.36 -1.31
N LEU A 99 -6.44 -5.67 -0.20
CA LEU A 99 -6.87 -4.30 0.07
C LEU A 99 -5.73 -3.34 -0.26
N ASP A 100 -5.96 -2.47 -1.26
CA ASP A 100 -5.07 -1.34 -1.60
C ASP A 100 -5.54 -0.10 -0.82
N ILE A 101 -5.09 0.05 0.43
CA ILE A 101 -5.56 1.07 1.37
C ILE A 101 -4.42 1.89 1.98
N ASP A 102 -4.74 3.04 2.56
CA ASP A 102 -3.79 3.89 3.26
C ASP A 102 -3.42 3.34 4.66
N VAL A 103 -2.50 4.00 5.34
CA VAL A 103 -2.02 3.55 6.67
C VAL A 103 -3.09 3.62 7.75
N GLN A 104 -4.09 4.52 7.63
CA GLN A 104 -5.18 4.66 8.60
C GLN A 104 -6.18 3.51 8.45
N GLY A 105 -6.61 3.22 7.22
CA GLY A 105 -7.45 2.07 6.91
C GLY A 105 -6.77 0.75 7.28
N ALA A 106 -5.48 0.62 6.96
CA ALA A 106 -4.69 -0.56 7.33
C ALA A 106 -4.65 -0.79 8.84
N ALA A 107 -4.51 0.27 9.65
CA ALA A 107 -4.54 0.15 11.11
C ALA A 107 -5.89 -0.37 11.62
N GLN A 108 -7.01 0.10 11.04
CA GLN A 108 -8.36 -0.36 11.40
C GLN A 108 -8.56 -1.84 11.06
N VAL A 109 -8.14 -2.27 9.86
CA VAL A 109 -8.26 -3.67 9.45
C VAL A 109 -7.41 -4.58 10.33
N ARG A 110 -6.13 -4.23 10.58
CA ARG A 110 -5.26 -5.01 11.47
C ARG A 110 -5.81 -5.15 12.88
N ALA A 111 -6.44 -4.09 13.42
CA ALA A 111 -7.04 -4.14 14.75
C ALA A 111 -8.26 -5.09 14.83
N LYS A 112 -9.01 -5.23 13.73
CA LYS A 112 -10.23 -6.07 13.65
C LYS A 112 -9.92 -7.50 13.18
N MET A 113 -8.87 -7.67 12.34
CA MET A 113 -8.55 -8.91 11.64
C MET A 113 -7.07 -9.24 11.83
N LEU A 114 -6.74 -9.84 12.98
CA LEU A 114 -5.36 -10.13 13.39
C LEU A 114 -4.62 -11.09 12.44
N GLU A 115 -5.37 -11.92 11.70
CA GLU A 115 -4.84 -12.86 10.71
C GLU A 115 -4.52 -12.20 9.35
N ALA A 116 -4.82 -10.90 9.16
CA ALA A 116 -4.53 -10.21 7.92
C ALA A 116 -3.01 -10.08 7.69
N VAL A 117 -2.57 -10.40 6.48
CA VAL A 117 -1.18 -10.26 6.06
C VAL A 117 -0.93 -8.83 5.59
N SER A 118 -0.10 -8.08 6.29
CA SER A 118 0.14 -6.67 6.00
C SER A 118 1.50 -6.44 5.32
N ILE A 119 1.48 -5.68 4.21
CA ILE A 119 2.61 -5.41 3.33
C ILE A 119 2.76 -3.89 3.18
N PHE A 120 3.95 -3.37 3.45
CA PHE A 120 4.26 -1.95 3.25
C PHE A 120 5.26 -1.77 2.12
N VAL A 121 4.95 -0.85 1.20
CA VAL A 121 5.80 -0.55 0.04
C VAL A 121 6.50 0.78 0.24
N LEU A 122 7.82 0.75 0.28
CA LEU A 122 8.68 1.92 0.41
C LEU A 122 9.19 2.39 -0.96
N PRO A 123 9.29 3.70 -1.21
CA PRO A 123 10.11 4.21 -2.29
C PRO A 123 11.59 4.03 -1.94
N PRO A 124 12.51 3.94 -2.92
CA PRO A 124 13.92 3.67 -2.66
C PRO A 124 14.65 4.82 -1.97
N ASN A 125 14.26 6.06 -2.22
CA ASN A 125 14.84 7.26 -1.63
C ASN A 125 13.95 8.50 -1.88
N PRO A 126 14.21 9.64 -1.18
CA PRO A 126 13.44 10.88 -1.32
C PRO A 126 13.46 11.48 -2.73
N LYS A 127 14.59 11.39 -3.43
CA LYS A 127 14.75 11.95 -4.78
C LYS A 127 13.82 11.26 -5.79
N GLU A 128 13.79 9.93 -5.74
CA GLU A 128 12.92 9.14 -6.61
C GLU A 128 11.44 9.40 -6.26
N LEU A 129 11.09 9.47 -4.97
CA LEU A 129 9.76 9.81 -4.53
C LEU A 129 9.31 11.18 -5.05
N ARG A 130 10.17 12.21 -4.92
CA ARG A 130 9.91 13.56 -5.43
C ARG A 130 9.66 13.54 -6.95
N THR A 131 10.48 12.80 -7.70
CA THR A 131 10.34 12.65 -9.14
C THR A 131 8.99 12.02 -9.52
N ARG A 132 8.61 10.93 -8.86
CA ARG A 132 7.34 10.24 -9.11
C ARG A 132 6.13 11.13 -8.78
N LEU A 133 6.17 11.83 -7.65
CA LEU A 133 5.10 12.75 -7.26
C LEU A 133 4.98 13.93 -8.21
N ARG A 134 6.11 14.51 -8.67
CA ARG A 134 6.13 15.60 -9.66
C ARG A 134 5.54 15.15 -10.99
N ASN A 135 5.92 13.97 -11.49
CA ASN A 135 5.38 13.41 -12.73
C ASN A 135 3.88 13.16 -12.62
N ARG A 136 3.42 12.64 -11.49
CA ARG A 136 1.99 12.45 -11.22
C ARG A 136 1.23 13.77 -11.19
N SER A 137 1.73 14.80 -10.50
CA SER A 137 1.11 16.11 -10.44
C SER A 137 1.03 16.78 -11.83
N ARG A 138 2.04 16.57 -12.69
CA ARG A 138 2.00 17.02 -14.09
C ARG A 138 0.90 16.32 -14.88
N ALA A 139 0.78 15.01 -14.74
CA ALA A 139 -0.26 14.23 -15.42
C ALA A 139 -1.68 14.58 -14.93
N GLU A 140 -1.82 14.95 -13.66
CA GLU A 140 -3.09 15.41 -13.06
C GLU A 140 -3.40 16.89 -13.38
N GLY A 141 -2.52 17.62 -14.06
CA GLY A 141 -2.69 19.05 -14.40
C GLY A 141 -2.60 19.99 -13.18
N VAL A 142 -2.11 19.51 -12.04
CA VAL A 142 -2.01 20.24 -10.77
C VAL A 142 -0.54 20.42 -10.42
N MET A 143 0.14 21.34 -11.11
CA MET A 143 1.54 21.72 -10.76
C MET A 143 1.52 22.86 -9.75
N ASN A 144 1.65 22.53 -8.46
CA ASN A 144 1.84 23.49 -7.38
C ASN A 144 2.94 22.95 -6.44
N GLU A 145 4.04 23.68 -6.27
CA GLU A 145 5.15 23.32 -5.41
C GLU A 145 4.71 23.14 -3.94
N GLY A 146 3.76 23.95 -3.46
CA GLY A 146 3.20 23.79 -2.11
C GLY A 146 2.49 22.45 -1.91
N GLU A 147 1.76 21.99 -2.92
CA GLU A 147 1.09 20.68 -2.90
C GLU A 147 2.12 19.54 -2.95
N LEU A 148 3.17 19.68 -3.76
CA LEU A 148 4.26 18.72 -3.82
C LEU A 148 4.96 18.59 -2.46
N TYR A 149 5.28 19.72 -1.83
CA TYR A 149 5.89 19.74 -0.50
C TYR A 149 5.00 19.07 0.56
N ARG A 150 3.71 19.37 0.55
CA ARG A 150 2.73 18.72 1.43
C ARG A 150 2.72 17.20 1.26
N ARG A 151 2.65 16.71 0.01
CA ARG A 151 2.67 15.27 -0.30
C ARG A 151 3.97 14.59 0.15
N LEU A 152 5.09 15.26 0.02
CA LEU A 152 6.40 14.74 0.49
C LEU A 152 6.46 14.66 2.02
N SER A 153 5.96 15.69 2.72
CA SER A 153 5.89 15.71 4.18
C SER A 153 4.98 14.60 4.72
N GLU A 154 3.81 14.40 4.10
CA GLU A 154 2.90 13.32 4.45
C GLU A 154 3.51 11.95 4.19
N ALA A 155 4.15 11.76 3.04
CA ALA A 155 4.84 10.50 2.71
C ALA A 155 5.92 10.14 3.75
N SER A 156 6.68 11.12 4.24
CA SER A 156 7.67 10.88 5.31
C SER A 156 7.01 10.37 6.61
N ARG A 157 5.86 10.95 6.99
CA ARG A 157 5.11 10.49 8.18
C ARG A 157 4.51 9.10 7.99
N GLU A 158 4.03 8.80 6.78
CA GLU A 158 3.51 7.46 6.45
C GLU A 158 4.62 6.40 6.47
N ILE A 159 5.85 6.75 6.03
CA ILE A 159 7.01 5.84 6.06
C ILE A 159 7.29 5.36 7.49
N GLU A 160 7.15 6.18 8.51
CA GLU A 160 7.37 5.80 9.92
C GLU A 160 6.48 4.62 10.37
N LYS A 161 5.32 4.43 9.70
CA LYS A 161 4.39 3.34 10.00
C LYS A 161 4.84 1.97 9.47
N TYR A 162 5.97 1.89 8.75
CA TYR A 162 6.49 0.62 8.22
C TYR A 162 6.62 -0.47 9.31
N ARG A 163 6.89 -0.07 10.56
CA ARG A 163 7.09 -0.99 11.70
C ARG A 163 5.83 -1.78 12.06
N ASP A 164 4.67 -1.29 11.67
CA ASP A 164 3.37 -1.90 11.96
C ASP A 164 3.01 -3.02 10.97
N TYR A 165 3.85 -3.28 9.97
CA TYR A 165 3.58 -4.24 8.91
C TYR A 165 4.43 -5.50 9.01
N GLY A 166 3.85 -6.63 8.59
CA GLY A 166 4.53 -7.93 8.62
C GLY A 166 5.59 -8.07 7.52
N TYR A 167 5.38 -7.42 6.37
CA TYR A 167 6.27 -7.46 5.22
C TYR A 167 6.60 -6.08 4.71
N ILE A 168 7.86 -5.88 4.25
CA ILE A 168 8.34 -4.62 3.68
C ILE A 168 8.93 -4.86 2.30
N LEU A 169 8.47 -4.09 1.32
CA LEU A 169 9.00 -4.05 -0.04
C LEU A 169 9.66 -2.69 -0.29
N ILE A 170 10.81 -2.68 -0.96
CA ILE A 170 11.42 -1.47 -1.50
C ILE A 170 11.21 -1.48 -3.01
N ASN A 171 10.43 -0.53 -3.53
CA ASN A 171 10.12 -0.42 -4.95
C ASN A 171 11.18 0.41 -5.69
N ASP A 172 12.39 -0.13 -5.75
CA ASP A 172 13.52 0.40 -6.49
C ASP A 172 13.61 -0.17 -7.92
N SER A 173 13.05 -1.37 -8.13
CA SER A 173 12.90 -2.04 -9.42
C SER A 173 11.55 -2.72 -9.48
N LEU A 174 10.69 -2.27 -10.40
CA LEU A 174 9.34 -2.82 -10.54
C LEU A 174 9.33 -4.36 -10.70
N PRO A 175 10.12 -4.97 -11.59
CA PRO A 175 10.12 -6.44 -11.73
C PRO A 175 10.52 -7.16 -10.45
N ARG A 176 11.49 -6.61 -9.69
CA ARG A 176 11.91 -7.19 -8.42
C ARG A 176 10.83 -7.07 -7.34
N ALA A 177 10.21 -5.90 -7.22
CA ALA A 177 9.17 -5.66 -6.24
C ALA A 177 7.92 -6.51 -6.53
N VAL A 178 7.56 -6.70 -7.81
CA VAL A 178 6.46 -7.60 -8.23
C VAL A 178 6.78 -9.04 -7.85
N ALA A 179 7.97 -9.54 -8.17
CA ALA A 179 8.39 -10.90 -7.82
C ALA A 179 8.42 -11.13 -6.29
N GLN A 180 8.78 -10.10 -5.50
CA GLN A 180 8.72 -10.17 -4.05
C GLN A 180 7.27 -10.20 -3.54
N LEU A 181 6.38 -9.39 -4.11
CA LEU A 181 4.96 -9.38 -3.74
C LEU A 181 4.28 -10.71 -4.08
N GLU A 182 4.55 -11.26 -5.27
CA GLU A 182 4.12 -12.60 -5.66
C GLU A 182 4.62 -13.66 -4.67
N ALA A 183 5.91 -13.61 -4.33
CA ALA A 183 6.50 -14.57 -3.40
C ALA A 183 5.84 -14.52 -2.01
N ILE A 184 5.46 -13.31 -1.52
CA ILE A 184 4.75 -13.17 -0.25
C ILE A 184 3.37 -13.85 -0.32
N VAL A 185 2.60 -13.60 -1.39
CA VAL A 185 1.26 -14.20 -1.56
C VAL A 185 1.36 -15.72 -1.60
N LEU A 186 2.27 -16.26 -2.42
CA LEU A 186 2.46 -17.70 -2.56
C LEU A 186 2.98 -18.36 -1.27
N ALA A 187 3.87 -17.70 -0.54
CA ALA A 187 4.39 -18.19 0.73
C ALA A 187 3.30 -18.24 1.81
N GLU A 188 2.45 -17.21 1.92
CA GLU A 188 1.36 -17.20 2.89
C GLU A 188 0.30 -18.27 2.58
N ARG A 189 -0.02 -18.50 1.31
CA ARG A 189 -0.85 -19.64 0.88
C ARG A 189 -0.24 -20.97 1.31
N PHE A 190 1.07 -21.11 1.09
CA PHE A 190 1.82 -22.30 1.48
C PHE A 190 1.79 -22.55 2.99
N TYR A 191 2.06 -21.54 3.82
CA TYR A 191 2.05 -21.66 5.27
C TYR A 191 0.68 -22.06 5.84
N ARG A 192 -0.41 -21.64 5.20
CA ARG A 192 -1.76 -21.97 5.63
C ARG A 192 -2.23 -23.36 5.21
N ASN A 193 -1.72 -23.85 4.11
CA ASN A 193 -2.13 -25.15 3.55
C ASN A 193 -1.35 -26.35 4.12
N GLY A 194 -0.22 -26.13 4.79
CA GLY A 194 0.63 -27.19 5.37
C GLY A 194 1.24 -28.14 4.33
N GLU A 195 1.36 -27.71 3.07
CA GLU A 195 1.86 -28.56 1.99
C GLU A 195 3.38 -28.78 2.07
N ALA A 196 3.85 -29.95 1.63
CA ALA A 196 5.28 -30.24 1.58
C ALA A 196 6.01 -29.38 0.54
N ILE A 197 7.18 -28.81 0.91
CA ILE A 197 7.94 -27.89 0.08
C ILE A 197 8.59 -28.60 -1.11
N ALA A 198 8.11 -28.37 -2.34
CA ALA A 198 8.84 -28.71 -3.53
C ALA A 198 10.04 -27.74 -3.76
N TYR A 199 11.09 -28.18 -4.47
CA TYR A 199 12.33 -27.38 -4.67
C TYR A 199 12.10 -25.96 -5.22
N ARG A 200 11.12 -25.77 -6.12
CA ARG A 200 10.71 -24.45 -6.64
C ARG A 200 10.09 -23.55 -5.54
N SER A 201 9.40 -24.14 -4.59
CA SER A 201 8.76 -23.42 -3.49
C SER A 201 9.78 -22.88 -2.47
N ARG A 202 10.96 -23.51 -2.36
CA ARG A 202 12.01 -23.07 -1.42
C ARG A 202 12.48 -21.64 -1.72
N ARG A 203 12.76 -21.32 -3.01
CA ARG A 203 13.18 -19.97 -3.41
C ARG A 203 12.10 -18.92 -3.14
N VAL A 204 10.84 -19.26 -3.38
CA VAL A 204 9.69 -18.39 -3.07
C VAL A 204 9.65 -18.07 -1.58
N LEU A 205 9.80 -19.10 -0.73
CA LEU A 205 9.82 -18.92 0.73
C LEU A 205 11.02 -18.09 1.20
N GLU A 206 12.20 -18.27 0.61
CA GLU A 206 13.40 -17.48 0.92
C GLU A 206 13.19 -16.01 0.55
N VAL A 207 12.63 -15.72 -0.63
CA VAL A 207 12.31 -14.35 -1.07
C VAL A 207 11.28 -13.70 -0.15
N ALA A 208 10.21 -14.41 0.17
CA ALA A 208 9.19 -13.91 1.09
C ALA A 208 9.76 -13.68 2.50
N ALA A 209 10.56 -14.62 3.01
CA ALA A 209 11.21 -14.49 4.32
C ALA A 209 12.15 -13.29 4.39
N ALA A 210 12.89 -12.99 3.31
CA ALA A 210 13.73 -11.79 3.23
C ALA A 210 12.92 -10.48 3.24
N CYS A 211 11.64 -10.54 2.89
CA CYS A 211 10.72 -9.39 2.93
C CYS A 211 10.02 -9.24 4.28
N ARG A 212 10.08 -10.20 5.20
CA ARG A 212 9.52 -10.01 6.56
C ARG A 212 10.19 -8.82 7.24
N GLN A 213 9.40 -8.02 7.93
CA GLN A 213 9.87 -6.81 8.62
C GLN A 213 11.05 -7.11 9.54
N SER A 214 10.99 -8.21 10.31
CA SER A 214 12.07 -8.66 11.20
C SER A 214 13.40 -8.96 10.49
N ASN A 215 13.35 -9.35 9.20
CA ASN A 215 14.52 -9.76 8.41
C ASN A 215 15.01 -8.65 7.47
N SER A 216 14.33 -7.49 7.46
CA SER A 216 14.58 -6.43 6.50
C SER A 216 15.44 -5.29 7.04
N GLN A 217 15.88 -5.32 8.29
CA GLN A 217 16.52 -4.20 9.00
C GLN A 217 17.74 -3.63 8.27
N GLU A 218 18.69 -4.49 7.87
CA GLU A 218 19.88 -4.05 7.14
C GLU A 218 19.54 -3.42 5.79
N ARG A 219 18.59 -3.99 5.07
CA ARG A 219 18.15 -3.50 3.76
C ARG A 219 17.37 -2.19 3.88
N LEU A 220 16.62 -2.01 4.96
CA LEU A 220 15.81 -0.80 5.22
C LEU A 220 16.65 0.36 5.71
N LYS A 221 17.73 0.10 6.45
CA LYS A 221 18.55 1.12 7.08
C LYS A 221 18.94 2.27 6.13
N PRO A 222 19.56 2.04 4.95
CA PRO A 222 19.93 3.13 4.04
C PRO A 222 18.72 3.89 3.49
N VAL A 223 17.59 3.23 3.30
CA VAL A 223 16.35 3.88 2.84
C VAL A 223 15.80 4.79 3.94
N LEU A 224 15.69 4.29 5.17
CA LEU A 224 15.16 5.05 6.30
C LEU A 224 16.04 6.24 6.65
N GLU A 225 17.36 6.05 6.65
CA GLU A 225 18.34 7.14 6.86
C GLU A 225 18.20 8.24 5.80
N ALA A 226 18.00 7.88 4.53
CA ALA A 226 17.76 8.83 3.45
C ALA A 226 16.48 9.66 3.65
N PHE A 227 15.47 9.11 4.34
CA PHE A 227 14.25 9.83 4.74
C PHE A 227 14.37 10.54 6.10
N GLY A 228 15.55 10.55 6.74
CA GLY A 228 15.74 11.14 8.06
C GLY A 228 15.09 10.36 9.21
N ILE A 229 14.75 9.09 8.98
CA ILE A 229 14.12 8.22 9.96
C ILE A 229 15.21 7.38 10.64
N ASN A 230 15.78 7.92 11.71
CA ASN A 230 16.77 7.22 12.52
C ASN A 230 16.08 6.29 13.53
N GLY A 231 16.56 5.04 13.62
CA GLY A 231 16.07 4.10 14.61
C GLY A 231 16.39 4.58 16.02
N ALA A 232 15.36 4.76 16.85
CA ALA A 232 15.34 4.93 18.30
C ALA A 232 15.17 6.32 18.89
N ASP A 233 15.65 7.43 18.29
CA ASP A 233 15.48 8.75 18.90
C ASP A 233 14.85 9.74 17.93
N GLY A 234 13.59 10.10 18.23
CA GLY A 234 12.75 10.96 17.40
C GLY A 234 13.19 12.44 17.40
N GLN A 235 14.10 12.82 16.54
CA GLN A 235 14.21 14.17 16.03
C GLN A 235 14.24 14.13 14.51
N GLN A 236 13.12 14.49 13.89
CA GLN A 236 12.99 14.66 12.45
C GLN A 236 13.79 15.89 11.99
N GLN A 237 14.82 15.68 11.17
CA GLN A 237 15.17 16.63 10.13
C GLN A 237 14.41 16.20 8.86
N LEU A 238 13.48 17.04 8.39
CA LEU A 238 12.81 16.82 7.13
C LEU A 238 13.86 16.79 6.01
N PRO A 239 13.94 15.74 5.19
CA PRO A 239 14.99 15.57 4.17
C PRO A 239 14.81 16.49 2.94
N PHE A 240 13.87 17.41 3.02
CA PHE A 240 13.54 18.34 1.93
C PHE A 240 13.90 19.74 2.36
N GLY A 241 15.20 20.05 2.44
CA GLY A 241 15.72 21.42 2.53
C GLY A 241 15.40 22.21 1.27
N ASP A 242 15.30 23.52 1.43
CA ASP A 242 15.11 24.47 0.34
C ASP A 242 16.36 24.44 -0.56
N ASP A 243 16.38 23.56 -1.58
CA ASP A 243 17.34 23.62 -2.68
C ASP A 243 16.92 24.75 -3.63
N SER A 244 17.13 25.98 -3.17
CA SER A 244 17.11 27.20 -3.98
C SER A 244 18.43 27.42 -4.71
N ASP A 245 19.09 26.35 -5.17
CA ASP A 245 20.26 26.45 -6.05
C ASP A 245 20.18 25.31 -7.07
N ASP A 246 19.71 25.64 -8.27
CA ASP A 246 20.31 25.24 -9.55
C ASP A 246 19.56 25.92 -10.69
N ASP A 247 20.28 26.81 -11.38
CA ASP A 247 19.99 27.50 -12.64
C ASP A 247 19.61 26.56 -13.82
#